data_7e72d796f85188a17fa14f261132a8dd
#
_entry.id   7e72d796f85188a17fa14f261132a8dd
#
_cell.length_a   1.000
_cell.length_b   1.000
_cell.length_c   1.000
_cell.angle_alpha   90.00
_cell.angle_beta   90.00
_cell.angle_gamma   90.00
#
_symmetry.space_group_name_H-M   'P 1'
#
loop_
_entity.id
_entity.type
_entity.pdbx_description
1 polymer ?
#
loop_
_entity_poly.entity_id
_entity_poly.type
_entity_poly.pdbx_seq_one_letter_code
_entity_poly.pdbx_strand_id
1 'polypeptide(L)'
;MVLQVNNWQTADKKVVCYSREHGKIVFMAYGARYPKSVSGRLLQPFACLDAEFYPGSRVDKLKNCQLAAPMPQMGLEQMAYGFLMAEMTERLTEQGEPSAEIYSLLQNALQLLVKRNPRLAALAYLIQLLDHCGIGPVYEVCVNCSRPAEEDGWFSEMQGGFICAECGSGQEKSPVLQPFHEETRRLWQQLRMLDMEKPESFSVKGSALMELERILHHYLVYQTEQPINSLSFIRQITGGK
;
A
#
# COMPACT_ATOMS: atom_id res chain seq x y z
N MET A 1 3.10 14.18 1.77
CA MET A 1 4.04 13.06 2.03
C MET A 1 4.64 12.57 0.72
N VAL A 2 5.95 12.38 0.64
CA VAL A 2 6.64 11.91 -0.57
C VAL A 2 6.43 10.40 -0.71
N LEU A 3 5.88 9.98 -1.87
CA LEU A 3 5.70 8.56 -2.22
C LEU A 3 6.89 8.04 -3.03
N GLN A 4 7.28 8.78 -4.08
CA GLN A 4 8.31 8.34 -5.01
C GLN A 4 9.20 9.52 -5.44
N VAL A 5 10.48 9.24 -5.62
CA VAL A 5 11.48 10.20 -6.13
C VAL A 5 12.28 9.55 -7.23
N ASN A 6 12.15 10.08 -8.43
CA ASN A 6 12.90 9.62 -9.61
C ASN A 6 13.89 10.67 -10.07
N ASN A 7 15.09 10.24 -10.43
CA ASN A 7 16.04 11.12 -11.12
C ASN A 7 15.50 11.44 -12.51
N TRP A 8 15.56 12.72 -12.88
CA TRP A 8 15.12 13.21 -14.18
C TRP A 8 16.22 14.02 -14.84
N GLN A 9 16.54 13.68 -16.07
CA GLN A 9 17.65 14.30 -16.81
C GLN A 9 18.96 14.34 -15.98
N THR A 10 19.75 15.42 -16.14
CA THR A 10 21.08 15.52 -15.53
C THR A 10 21.04 15.95 -14.06
N ALA A 11 20.15 16.87 -13.70
CA ALA A 11 20.20 17.57 -12.40
C ALA A 11 18.89 17.60 -11.63
N ASP A 12 17.81 17.07 -12.19
CA ASP A 12 16.45 17.25 -11.69
C ASP A 12 15.91 15.99 -11.02
N LYS A 13 14.84 16.17 -10.26
CA LYS A 13 14.03 15.07 -9.71
C LYS A 13 12.57 15.25 -10.13
N LYS A 14 11.92 14.15 -10.55
CA LYS A 14 10.47 14.02 -10.64
C LYS A 14 9.98 13.37 -9.35
N VAL A 15 9.05 14.02 -8.67
CA VAL A 15 8.57 13.60 -7.35
C VAL A 15 7.07 13.36 -7.41
N VAL A 16 6.62 12.26 -6.80
CA VAL A 16 5.22 11.95 -6.56
C VAL A 16 4.96 12.07 -5.06
N CYS A 17 3.95 12.84 -4.69
CA CYS A 17 3.51 13.02 -3.32
C CYS A 17 2.03 12.71 -3.18
N TYR A 18 1.60 12.38 -1.96
CA TYR A 18 0.20 12.40 -1.57
C TYR A 18 -0.01 13.51 -0.54
N SER A 19 -0.96 14.39 -0.81
CA SER A 19 -1.30 15.56 0.01
C SER A 19 -2.71 15.40 0.59
N ARG A 20 -2.95 15.95 1.76
CA ARG A 20 -4.28 15.96 2.39
C ARG A 20 -5.28 16.78 1.59
N GLU A 21 -4.84 17.94 1.04
CA GLU A 21 -5.69 18.92 0.38
C GLU A 21 -5.81 18.71 -1.13
N HIS A 22 -4.80 18.07 -1.75
CA HIS A 22 -4.71 17.98 -3.21
C HIS A 22 -4.59 16.54 -3.74
N GLY A 23 -4.67 15.54 -2.85
CA GLY A 23 -4.50 14.13 -3.23
C GLY A 23 -3.11 13.84 -3.81
N LYS A 24 -3.05 13.01 -4.83
CA LYS A 24 -1.80 12.70 -5.52
C LYS A 24 -1.36 13.88 -6.39
N ILE A 25 -0.15 14.35 -6.17
CA ILE A 25 0.52 15.41 -6.93
C ILE A 25 1.85 14.93 -7.50
N VAL A 26 2.12 15.34 -8.74
CA VAL A 26 3.40 15.11 -9.41
C VAL A 26 4.03 16.45 -9.72
N PHE A 27 5.30 16.62 -9.36
CA PHE A 27 6.02 17.87 -9.62
C PHE A 27 7.47 17.64 -9.99
N MET A 28 8.07 18.68 -10.60
CA MET A 28 9.49 18.73 -10.94
C MET A 28 10.25 19.58 -9.93
N ALA A 29 11.36 19.05 -9.44
CA ALA A 29 12.33 19.77 -8.61
C ALA A 29 13.62 19.98 -9.41
N TYR A 30 13.75 21.14 -10.02
CA TYR A 30 14.89 21.49 -10.85
C TYR A 30 16.15 21.72 -10.01
N GLY A 31 17.29 21.22 -10.48
CA GLY A 31 18.56 21.32 -9.78
C GLY A 31 18.62 20.53 -8.44
N ALA A 32 17.61 19.70 -8.16
CA ALA A 32 17.52 18.97 -6.90
C ALA A 32 18.62 17.91 -6.69
N ARG A 33 19.35 17.54 -7.76
CA ARG A 33 20.47 16.59 -7.69
C ARG A 33 21.82 17.27 -7.46
N TYR A 34 21.89 18.60 -7.52
CA TYR A 34 23.15 19.27 -7.19
C TYR A 34 23.50 19.10 -5.71
N PRO A 35 24.76 18.87 -5.35
CA PRO A 35 25.19 18.61 -3.96
C PRO A 35 24.79 19.70 -2.96
N LYS A 36 24.69 20.94 -3.43
CA LYS A 36 24.31 22.11 -2.62
C LYS A 36 22.79 22.32 -2.51
N SER A 37 21.98 21.52 -3.22
CA SER A 37 20.52 21.68 -3.19
C SER A 37 19.94 21.30 -1.83
N VAL A 38 19.34 22.28 -1.16
CA VAL A 38 18.64 22.04 0.12
C VAL A 38 17.39 21.19 -0.14
N SER A 39 16.56 21.58 -1.10
CA SER A 39 15.36 20.83 -1.48
C SER A 39 15.70 19.40 -1.89
N GLY A 40 16.80 19.20 -2.62
CA GLY A 40 17.23 17.88 -3.06
C GLY A 40 17.52 16.89 -1.92
N ARG A 41 17.97 17.39 -0.77
CA ARG A 41 18.21 16.58 0.44
C ARG A 41 16.91 16.24 1.17
N LEU A 42 15.91 17.10 1.12
CA LEU A 42 14.62 16.92 1.76
C LEU A 42 13.68 16.01 0.95
N LEU A 43 13.85 15.96 -0.38
CA LEU A 43 13.06 15.12 -1.27
C LEU A 43 13.51 13.65 -1.17
N GLN A 44 13.06 13.00 -0.13
CA GLN A 44 13.30 11.59 0.18
C GLN A 44 11.97 10.88 0.34
N PRO A 45 11.84 9.58 -0.01
CA PRO A 45 10.64 8.81 0.28
C PRO A 45 10.23 8.91 1.76
N PHE A 46 8.93 9.00 2.01
CA PHE A 46 8.29 9.14 3.33
C PHE A 46 8.49 10.50 4.02
N ALA A 47 9.22 11.45 3.41
CA ALA A 47 9.32 12.80 3.94
C ALA A 47 7.94 13.48 3.94
N CYS A 48 7.55 14.02 5.10
CA CYS A 48 6.40 14.91 5.20
C CYS A 48 6.89 16.33 4.98
N LEU A 49 6.39 17.00 3.94
CA LEU A 49 6.87 18.30 3.50
C LEU A 49 5.74 19.32 3.46
N ASP A 50 6.06 20.54 3.92
CA ASP A 50 5.35 21.72 3.49
C ASP A 50 6.05 22.24 2.24
N ALA A 51 5.31 22.41 1.15
CA ALA A 51 5.90 22.75 -0.14
C ALA A 51 5.08 23.80 -0.89
N GLU A 52 5.77 24.72 -1.54
CA GLU A 52 5.19 25.71 -2.44
C GLU A 52 5.56 25.39 -3.88
N PHE A 53 4.63 25.65 -4.79
CA PHE A 53 4.78 25.33 -6.20
C PHE A 53 4.55 26.54 -7.08
N TYR A 54 5.26 26.57 -8.19
CA TYR A 54 4.89 27.39 -9.36
C TYR A 54 4.02 26.54 -10.27
N PRO A 55 2.82 27.01 -10.66
CA PRO A 55 1.99 26.30 -11.62
C PRO A 55 2.74 26.05 -12.93
N GLY A 56 2.67 24.83 -13.42
CA GLY A 56 3.22 24.45 -14.72
C GLY A 56 2.10 24.12 -15.72
N SER A 57 2.37 24.23 -17.01
CA SER A 57 1.40 23.88 -18.06
C SER A 57 1.07 22.39 -18.11
N ARG A 58 1.97 21.53 -17.66
CA ARG A 58 1.82 20.06 -17.62
C ARG A 58 2.12 19.48 -16.25
N VAL A 59 3.11 20.00 -15.58
CA VAL A 59 3.60 19.54 -14.28
C VAL A 59 4.07 20.74 -13.48
N ASP A 60 3.68 20.83 -12.22
CA ASP A 60 4.08 21.90 -11.30
C ASP A 60 5.58 21.85 -11.01
N LYS A 61 6.14 23.00 -10.66
CA LYS A 61 7.55 23.16 -10.35
C LYS A 61 7.72 23.50 -8.87
N LEU A 62 8.53 22.75 -8.18
CA LEU A 62 8.84 23.05 -6.77
C LEU A 62 9.50 24.43 -6.69
N LYS A 63 8.91 25.31 -5.88
CA LYS A 63 9.47 26.62 -5.54
C LYS A 63 10.33 26.52 -4.29
N ASN A 64 9.76 25.95 -3.23
CA ASN A 64 10.41 25.76 -1.93
C ASN A 64 9.78 24.58 -1.19
N CYS A 65 10.54 23.98 -0.27
CA CYS A 65 9.99 22.98 0.67
C CYS A 65 10.77 22.98 1.99
N GLN A 66 10.09 22.57 3.04
CA GLN A 66 10.66 22.28 4.35
C GLN A 66 10.04 21.01 4.94
N LEU A 67 10.70 20.41 5.92
CA LEU A 67 10.12 19.28 6.63
C LEU A 67 8.98 19.77 7.53
N ALA A 68 7.81 19.19 7.37
CA ALA A 68 6.65 19.40 8.26
C ALA A 68 6.72 18.51 9.51
N ALA A 69 7.47 17.39 9.43
CA ALA A 69 7.70 16.48 10.54
C ALA A 69 9.07 15.81 10.42
N PRO A 70 9.65 15.32 11.54
CA PRO A 70 10.87 14.51 11.48
C PRO A 70 10.69 13.29 10.57
N MET A 71 11.73 12.96 9.82
CA MET A 71 11.72 11.75 9.00
C MET A 71 11.74 10.50 9.88
N PRO A 72 10.93 9.49 9.56
CA PRO A 72 10.95 8.23 10.30
C PRO A 72 12.30 7.52 10.11
N GLN A 73 12.88 7.07 11.22
CA GLN A 73 14.08 6.21 11.18
C GLN A 73 13.62 4.77 10.96
N MET A 74 13.91 4.22 9.79
CA MET A 74 13.47 2.91 9.36
C MET A 74 14.67 1.99 9.08
N GLY A 75 14.59 0.75 9.54
CA GLY A 75 15.45 -0.32 9.09
C GLY A 75 15.08 -0.79 7.68
N LEU A 76 15.91 -1.67 7.10
CA LEU A 76 15.75 -2.12 5.71
C LEU A 76 14.40 -2.79 5.44
N GLU A 77 13.94 -3.65 6.33
CA GLU A 77 12.64 -4.33 6.22
C GLU A 77 11.47 -3.34 6.29
N GLN A 78 11.52 -2.40 7.25
CA GLN A 78 10.51 -1.34 7.38
C GLN A 78 10.45 -0.46 6.13
N MET A 79 11.61 -0.10 5.56
CA MET A 79 11.67 0.66 4.31
C MET A 79 11.03 -0.11 3.15
N ALA A 80 11.27 -1.42 3.05
CA ALA A 80 10.72 -2.23 1.97
C ALA A 80 9.18 -2.28 2.01
N TYR A 81 8.60 -2.51 3.19
CA TYR A 81 7.14 -2.45 3.37
C TYR A 81 6.59 -1.02 3.21
N GLY A 82 7.33 -0.01 3.64
CA GLY A 82 6.98 1.39 3.38
C GLY A 82 6.92 1.72 1.88
N PHE A 83 7.87 1.20 1.09
CA PHE A 83 7.83 1.33 -0.37
C PHE A 83 6.62 0.63 -0.99
N LEU A 84 6.23 -0.53 -0.49
CA LEU A 84 5.01 -1.21 -0.93
C LEU A 84 3.77 -0.35 -0.67
N MET A 85 3.65 0.23 0.53
CA MET A 85 2.55 1.13 0.86
C MET A 85 2.53 2.36 -0.03
N ALA A 86 3.69 3.00 -0.26
CA ALA A 86 3.81 4.18 -1.11
C ALA A 86 3.49 3.86 -2.58
N GLU A 87 3.96 2.73 -3.12
CA GLU A 87 3.68 2.28 -4.48
C GLU A 87 2.18 2.01 -4.67
N MET A 88 1.52 1.37 -3.69
CA MET A 88 0.09 1.11 -3.78
C MET A 88 -0.73 2.39 -3.63
N THR A 89 -0.35 3.31 -2.76
CA THR A 89 -0.99 4.64 -2.70
C THR A 89 -0.91 5.36 -4.05
N GLU A 90 0.27 5.36 -4.68
CA GLU A 90 0.45 6.00 -5.98
C GLU A 90 -0.44 5.37 -7.06
N ARG A 91 -0.53 4.03 -7.09
CA ARG A 91 -1.25 3.31 -8.16
C ARG A 91 -2.76 3.33 -8.01
N LEU A 92 -3.25 3.26 -6.76
CA LEU A 92 -4.68 3.13 -6.47
C LEU A 92 -5.40 4.45 -6.24
N THR A 93 -4.68 5.58 -6.26
CA THR A 93 -5.30 6.91 -6.12
C THR A 93 -5.16 7.72 -7.41
N GLU A 94 -6.14 8.58 -7.67
CA GLU A 94 -6.13 9.46 -8.84
C GLU A 94 -5.44 10.80 -8.55
N GLN A 95 -4.88 11.41 -9.60
CA GLN A 95 -4.22 12.70 -9.48
C GLN A 95 -5.26 13.81 -9.28
N GLY A 96 -5.05 14.66 -8.26
CA GLY A 96 -5.94 15.77 -7.96
C GLY A 96 -7.20 15.37 -7.19
N GLU A 97 -7.34 14.11 -6.77
CA GLU A 97 -8.45 13.64 -5.94
C GLU A 97 -7.99 13.46 -4.48
N PRO A 98 -8.28 14.42 -3.60
CA PRO A 98 -7.86 14.34 -2.21
C PRO A 98 -8.74 13.40 -1.39
N SER A 99 -8.13 12.64 -0.49
CA SER A 99 -8.81 11.96 0.62
C SER A 99 -7.98 12.17 1.89
N ALA A 100 -8.59 12.84 2.86
CA ALA A 100 -7.98 13.05 4.17
C ALA A 100 -7.82 11.73 4.92
N GLU A 101 -8.72 10.78 4.66
CA GLU A 101 -8.72 9.44 5.23
C GLU A 101 -7.51 8.64 4.74
N ILE A 102 -7.27 8.59 3.42
CA ILE A 102 -6.09 7.91 2.84
C ILE A 102 -4.79 8.58 3.31
N TYR A 103 -4.75 9.91 3.40
CA TYR A 103 -3.57 10.62 3.91
C TYR A 103 -3.27 10.23 5.36
N SER A 104 -4.29 10.25 6.23
CA SER A 104 -4.16 9.90 7.64
C SER A 104 -3.82 8.42 7.82
N LEU A 105 -4.45 7.53 7.04
CA LEU A 105 -4.16 6.10 7.02
C LEU A 105 -2.68 5.84 6.69
N LEU A 106 -2.15 6.46 5.62
CA LEU A 106 -0.75 6.33 5.22
C LEU A 106 0.20 6.85 6.30
N GLN A 107 -0.10 8.01 6.88
CA GLN A 107 0.72 8.61 7.93
C GLN A 107 0.80 7.71 9.17
N ASN A 108 -0.35 7.22 9.64
CA ASN A 108 -0.44 6.37 10.82
C ASN A 108 0.21 5.00 10.58
N ALA A 109 0.00 4.42 9.42
CA ALA A 109 0.59 3.14 9.05
C ALA A 109 2.12 3.21 8.95
N LEU A 110 2.69 4.29 8.41
CA LEU A 110 4.16 4.51 8.41
C LEU A 110 4.73 4.66 9.83
N GLN A 111 3.99 5.26 10.75
CA GLN A 111 4.38 5.30 12.16
C GLN A 111 4.30 3.90 12.80
N LEU A 112 3.28 3.13 12.43
CA LEU A 112 3.08 1.78 12.93
C LEU A 112 4.18 0.82 12.45
N LEU A 113 4.66 0.98 11.20
CA LEU A 113 5.81 0.24 10.65
C LEU A 113 7.06 0.32 11.55
N VAL A 114 7.30 1.48 12.15
CA VAL A 114 8.48 1.68 13.01
C VAL A 114 8.30 1.04 14.38
N LYS A 115 7.06 0.99 14.88
CA LYS A 115 6.74 0.58 16.26
C LYS A 115 6.34 -0.90 16.40
N ARG A 116 5.91 -1.54 15.33
CA ARG A 116 5.32 -2.88 15.33
C ARG A 116 5.92 -3.75 14.21
N ASN A 117 5.38 -4.95 14.06
CA ASN A 117 5.76 -5.83 12.96
C ASN A 117 5.43 -5.15 11.60
N PRO A 118 6.43 -4.85 10.76
CA PRO A 118 6.22 -4.07 9.54
C PRO A 118 5.37 -4.81 8.51
N ARG A 119 5.44 -6.15 8.48
CA ARG A 119 4.63 -6.99 7.60
C ARG A 119 3.14 -6.84 7.92
N LEU A 120 2.76 -6.95 9.20
CA LEU A 120 1.37 -6.79 9.63
C LEU A 120 0.86 -5.36 9.42
N ALA A 121 1.68 -4.36 9.72
CA ALA A 121 1.33 -2.95 9.50
C ALA A 121 1.05 -2.66 8.02
N ALA A 122 1.88 -3.19 7.12
CA ALA A 122 1.70 -3.02 5.69
C ALA A 122 0.45 -3.76 5.17
N LEU A 123 0.21 -5.01 5.61
CA LEU A 123 -1.00 -5.76 5.21
C LEU A 123 -2.29 -5.07 5.67
N ALA A 124 -2.32 -4.58 6.92
CA ALA A 124 -3.46 -3.82 7.42
C ALA A 124 -3.70 -2.55 6.61
N TYR A 125 -2.61 -1.81 6.31
CA TYR A 125 -2.69 -0.63 5.45
C TYR A 125 -3.27 -0.95 4.07
N LEU A 126 -2.76 -1.99 3.40
CA LEU A 126 -3.20 -2.37 2.06
C LEU A 126 -4.66 -2.77 2.02
N ILE A 127 -5.14 -3.53 3.01
CA ILE A 127 -6.54 -3.93 3.13
C ILE A 127 -7.43 -2.69 3.28
N GLN A 128 -7.06 -1.77 4.18
CA GLN A 128 -7.85 -0.55 4.41
C GLN A 128 -7.77 0.41 3.21
N LEU A 129 -6.63 0.49 2.53
CA LEU A 129 -6.50 1.27 1.31
C LEU A 129 -7.43 0.77 0.20
N LEU A 130 -7.51 -0.56 -0.01
CA LEU A 130 -8.43 -1.17 -0.97
C LEU A 130 -9.89 -0.80 -0.67
N ASP A 131 -10.28 -0.82 0.61
CA ASP A 131 -11.62 -0.40 1.04
C ASP A 131 -11.88 1.08 0.74
N HIS A 132 -10.93 1.96 1.06
CA HIS A 132 -11.04 3.40 0.77
C HIS A 132 -11.10 3.71 -0.74
N CYS A 133 -10.46 2.87 -1.57
CA CYS A 133 -10.52 2.96 -3.02
C CYS A 133 -11.78 2.29 -3.62
N GLY A 134 -12.64 1.67 -2.81
CA GLY A 134 -13.87 1.00 -3.28
C GLY A 134 -13.64 -0.31 -4.04
N ILE A 135 -12.45 -0.89 -3.94
CA ILE A 135 -12.05 -2.14 -4.59
C ILE A 135 -11.67 -3.24 -3.58
N GLY A 136 -12.11 -3.10 -2.33
CA GLY A 136 -11.94 -4.12 -1.30
C GLY A 136 -12.65 -5.42 -1.70
N PRO A 137 -12.01 -6.60 -1.57
CA PRO A 137 -12.66 -7.86 -1.95
C PRO A 137 -13.74 -8.25 -0.94
N VAL A 138 -14.74 -8.96 -1.43
CA VAL A 138 -15.82 -9.53 -0.60
C VAL A 138 -15.32 -10.82 0.05
N TYR A 139 -15.30 -10.89 1.36
CA TYR A 139 -14.81 -12.07 2.08
C TYR A 139 -15.78 -12.59 3.15
N GLU A 140 -16.86 -11.89 3.39
CA GLU A 140 -17.88 -12.24 4.40
C GLU A 140 -18.95 -13.18 3.85
N VAL A 141 -19.15 -13.17 2.54
CA VAL A 141 -20.11 -14.01 1.82
C VAL A 141 -19.50 -14.54 0.52
N CYS A 142 -20.03 -15.63 0.02
CA CYS A 142 -19.65 -16.17 -1.30
C CYS A 142 -20.12 -15.23 -2.41
N VAL A 143 -19.22 -14.81 -3.29
CA VAL A 143 -19.54 -13.89 -4.40
C VAL A 143 -20.47 -14.51 -5.45
N ASN A 144 -20.60 -15.85 -5.50
CA ASN A 144 -21.46 -16.55 -6.46
C ASN A 144 -22.88 -16.83 -5.94
N CYS A 145 -23.01 -17.22 -4.66
CA CYS A 145 -24.30 -17.65 -4.13
C CYS A 145 -24.77 -16.85 -2.90
N SER A 146 -23.98 -15.86 -2.47
CA SER A 146 -24.25 -14.97 -1.32
C SER A 146 -24.41 -15.67 0.03
N ARG A 147 -24.07 -16.96 0.16
CA ARG A 147 -24.02 -17.65 1.47
C ARG A 147 -22.93 -17.06 2.34
N PRO A 148 -23.15 -16.98 3.67
CA PRO A 148 -22.11 -16.58 4.61
C PRO A 148 -20.84 -17.44 4.48
N ALA A 149 -19.69 -16.83 4.66
CA ALA A 149 -18.39 -17.49 4.60
C ALA A 149 -18.03 -18.12 5.97
N GLU A 150 -18.74 -19.16 6.37
CA GLU A 150 -18.57 -19.83 7.66
C GLU A 150 -17.50 -20.92 7.66
N GLU A 151 -17.22 -21.50 6.49
CA GLU A 151 -16.27 -22.60 6.31
C GLU A 151 -15.12 -22.21 5.39
N ASP A 152 -14.13 -23.10 5.27
CA ASP A 152 -13.05 -22.96 4.31
C ASP A 152 -13.58 -22.91 2.87
N GLY A 153 -12.88 -22.19 2.01
CA GLY A 153 -13.23 -22.04 0.63
C GLY A 153 -12.07 -21.54 -0.21
N TRP A 154 -12.39 -20.72 -1.17
CA TRP A 154 -11.45 -20.25 -2.17
C TRP A 154 -11.51 -18.73 -2.28
N PHE A 155 -10.44 -18.13 -2.74
CA PHE A 155 -10.38 -16.73 -3.15
C PHE A 155 -10.24 -16.66 -4.67
N SER A 156 -11.03 -15.81 -5.31
CA SER A 156 -10.91 -15.49 -6.72
C SER A 156 -10.59 -14.02 -6.91
N GLU A 157 -9.44 -13.73 -7.48
CA GLU A 157 -9.03 -12.37 -7.83
C GLU A 157 -9.98 -11.77 -8.88
N MET A 158 -10.34 -12.58 -9.87
CA MET A 158 -11.20 -12.18 -10.99
C MET A 158 -12.64 -11.87 -10.55
N GLN A 159 -13.17 -12.61 -9.56
CA GLN A 159 -14.52 -12.37 -9.03
C GLN A 159 -14.50 -11.42 -7.83
N GLY A 160 -13.32 -11.05 -7.37
CA GLY A 160 -13.13 -10.07 -6.32
C GLY A 160 -13.52 -10.56 -4.92
N GLY A 161 -13.35 -11.87 -4.60
CA GLY A 161 -13.68 -12.30 -3.26
C GLY A 161 -13.73 -13.81 -3.00
N PHE A 162 -14.40 -14.14 -1.88
CA PHE A 162 -14.56 -15.49 -1.38
C PHE A 162 -15.55 -16.33 -2.20
N ILE A 163 -15.21 -17.58 -2.46
CA ILE A 163 -16.04 -18.59 -3.10
C ILE A 163 -16.17 -19.78 -2.14
N CYS A 164 -17.38 -20.18 -1.78
CA CYS A 164 -17.62 -21.32 -0.92
C CYS A 164 -17.23 -22.65 -1.59
N ALA A 165 -17.05 -23.70 -0.81
CA ALA A 165 -16.64 -25.02 -1.28
C ALA A 165 -17.57 -25.58 -2.37
N GLU A 166 -18.88 -25.39 -2.25
CA GLU A 166 -19.85 -25.86 -3.25
C GLU A 166 -19.68 -25.14 -4.59
N CYS A 167 -19.55 -23.80 -4.60
CA CYS A 167 -19.39 -23.03 -5.83
C CYS A 167 -17.99 -23.22 -6.45
N GLY A 168 -16.99 -23.57 -5.65
CA GLY A 168 -15.63 -23.89 -6.09
C GLY A 168 -15.43 -25.36 -6.48
N SER A 169 -16.40 -26.23 -6.20
CA SER A 169 -16.30 -27.66 -6.49
C SER A 169 -16.13 -27.92 -7.99
N GLY A 170 -15.16 -28.77 -8.33
CA GLY A 170 -14.77 -29.04 -9.72
C GLY A 170 -13.80 -28.03 -10.33
N GLN A 171 -13.50 -26.92 -9.63
CA GLN A 171 -12.53 -25.90 -10.05
C GLN A 171 -11.26 -25.87 -9.16
N GLU A 172 -11.12 -26.81 -8.25
CA GLU A 172 -10.03 -26.88 -7.25
C GLU A 172 -8.61 -26.89 -7.86
N LYS A 173 -8.48 -27.32 -9.10
CA LYS A 173 -7.23 -27.30 -9.88
C LYS A 173 -7.09 -26.07 -10.77
N SER A 174 -8.03 -25.15 -10.72
CA SER A 174 -7.95 -23.91 -11.49
C SER A 174 -6.84 -23.02 -10.91
N PRO A 175 -5.88 -22.56 -11.73
CA PRO A 175 -4.86 -21.63 -11.26
C PRO A 175 -5.43 -20.27 -10.81
N VAL A 176 -6.71 -20.05 -11.04
CA VAL A 176 -7.45 -18.81 -10.71
C VAL A 176 -8.01 -18.83 -9.28
N LEU A 177 -8.12 -20.01 -8.65
CA LEU A 177 -8.65 -20.14 -7.30
C LEU A 177 -7.52 -20.43 -6.30
N GLN A 178 -7.46 -19.63 -5.24
CA GLN A 178 -6.51 -19.81 -4.15
C GLN A 178 -7.25 -20.28 -2.90
N PRO A 179 -6.71 -21.25 -2.10
CA PRO A 179 -7.29 -21.59 -0.79
C PRO A 179 -7.46 -20.33 0.06
N PHE A 180 -8.63 -20.24 0.72
CA PHE A 180 -8.95 -19.13 1.61
C PHE A 180 -9.65 -19.69 2.86
N HIS A 181 -8.83 -20.04 3.86
CA HIS A 181 -9.27 -20.65 5.09
C HIS A 181 -9.97 -19.64 6.01
N GLU A 182 -10.87 -20.13 6.84
CA GLU A 182 -11.60 -19.33 7.82
C GLU A 182 -10.65 -18.48 8.70
N GLU A 183 -9.54 -19.08 9.12
CA GLU A 183 -8.55 -18.42 9.95
C GLU A 183 -7.90 -17.20 9.26
N THR A 184 -7.66 -17.32 7.97
CA THR A 184 -7.13 -16.22 7.13
C THR A 184 -8.18 -15.12 6.96
N ARG A 185 -9.46 -15.47 6.79
CA ARG A 185 -10.57 -14.49 6.76
C ARG A 185 -10.73 -13.74 8.07
N ARG A 186 -10.58 -14.43 9.21
CA ARG A 186 -10.58 -13.78 10.53
C ARG A 186 -9.43 -12.81 10.69
N LEU A 187 -8.22 -13.18 10.23
CA LEU A 187 -7.07 -12.29 10.22
C LEU A 187 -7.32 -11.08 9.31
N TRP A 188 -7.90 -11.29 8.11
CA TRP A 188 -8.31 -10.19 7.21
C TRP A 188 -9.20 -9.19 7.93
N GLN A 189 -10.26 -9.69 8.58
CA GLN A 189 -11.19 -8.85 9.32
C GLN A 189 -10.52 -8.08 10.47
N GLN A 190 -9.63 -8.74 11.23
CA GLN A 190 -8.87 -8.08 12.30
C GLN A 190 -7.99 -6.94 11.77
N LEU A 191 -7.30 -7.15 10.66
CA LEU A 191 -6.45 -6.13 10.04
C LEU A 191 -7.26 -5.00 9.40
N ARG A 192 -8.42 -5.31 8.83
CA ARG A 192 -9.36 -4.32 8.30
C ARG A 192 -9.87 -3.37 9.37
N MET A 193 -10.16 -3.89 10.56
CA MET A 193 -10.69 -3.12 11.68
C MET A 193 -9.62 -2.53 12.60
N LEU A 194 -8.33 -2.76 12.29
CA LEU A 194 -7.23 -2.31 13.13
C LEU A 194 -7.16 -0.78 13.16
N ASP A 195 -7.23 -0.20 14.37
CA ASP A 195 -6.94 1.21 14.58
C ASP A 195 -5.41 1.42 14.46
N MET A 196 -4.99 2.11 13.41
CA MET A 196 -3.57 2.39 13.16
C MET A 196 -2.95 3.36 14.19
N GLU A 197 -3.76 4.17 14.86
CA GLU A 197 -3.27 5.09 15.90
C GLU A 197 -3.09 4.39 17.25
N LYS A 198 -4.00 3.47 17.58
CA LYS A 198 -4.04 2.73 18.84
C LYS A 198 -4.15 1.23 18.60
N PRO A 199 -3.12 0.62 17.98
CA PRO A 199 -3.19 -0.76 17.58
C PRO A 199 -3.26 -1.70 18.78
N GLU A 200 -4.30 -2.52 18.83
CA GLU A 200 -4.40 -3.62 19.77
C GLU A 200 -3.43 -4.75 19.38
N SER A 201 -2.97 -5.48 20.38
CA SER A 201 -2.11 -6.65 20.15
C SER A 201 -2.99 -7.90 20.04
N PHE A 202 -2.76 -8.67 18.99
CA PHE A 202 -3.42 -9.95 18.79
C PHE A 202 -2.42 -11.01 18.32
N SER A 203 -2.77 -12.27 18.52
CA SER A 203 -1.93 -13.39 18.07
C SER A 203 -2.23 -13.73 16.61
N VAL A 204 -1.19 -13.97 15.84
CA VAL A 204 -1.30 -14.31 14.42
C VAL A 204 -0.61 -15.64 14.17
N LYS A 205 -1.31 -16.59 13.57
CA LYS A 205 -0.72 -17.84 13.10
C LYS A 205 0.07 -17.60 11.82
N GLY A 206 1.26 -18.17 11.76
CA GLY A 206 2.15 -17.99 10.60
C GLY A 206 1.55 -18.47 9.27
N SER A 207 0.78 -19.57 9.28
CA SER A 207 0.08 -20.09 8.11
C SER A 207 -0.95 -19.11 7.55
N ALA A 208 -1.81 -18.56 8.41
CA ALA A 208 -2.81 -17.57 8.02
C ALA A 208 -2.16 -16.28 7.48
N LEU A 209 -1.05 -15.85 8.09
CA LEU A 209 -0.30 -14.69 7.63
C LEU A 209 0.30 -14.89 6.23
N MET A 210 0.92 -16.05 5.98
CA MET A 210 1.49 -16.36 4.66
C MET A 210 0.41 -16.48 3.58
N GLU A 211 -0.72 -17.10 3.92
CA GLU A 211 -1.84 -17.22 2.99
C GLU A 211 -2.45 -15.86 2.67
N LEU A 212 -2.70 -15.04 3.69
CA LEU A 212 -3.21 -13.69 3.53
C LEU A 212 -2.30 -12.84 2.63
N GLU A 213 -1.01 -12.86 2.90
CA GLU A 213 -0.04 -12.11 2.11
C GLU A 213 -0.04 -12.56 0.65
N ARG A 214 -0.08 -13.87 0.40
CA ARG A 214 -0.15 -14.41 -0.96
C ARG A 214 -1.41 -13.95 -1.68
N ILE A 215 -2.58 -14.08 -1.05
CA ILE A 215 -3.87 -13.66 -1.62
C ILE A 215 -3.84 -12.16 -1.93
N LEU A 216 -3.44 -11.34 -0.96
CA LEU A 216 -3.44 -9.89 -1.10
C LEU A 216 -2.46 -9.43 -2.17
N HIS A 217 -1.27 -10.03 -2.26
CA HIS A 217 -0.29 -9.69 -3.29
C HIS A 217 -0.80 -10.01 -4.71
N HIS A 218 -1.42 -11.18 -4.90
CA HIS A 218 -2.01 -11.53 -6.20
C HIS A 218 -3.18 -10.61 -6.54
N TYR A 219 -4.04 -10.32 -5.56
CA TYR A 219 -5.16 -9.41 -5.77
C TYR A 219 -4.70 -8.00 -6.16
N LEU A 220 -3.66 -7.47 -5.50
CA LEU A 220 -3.08 -6.17 -5.85
C LEU A 220 -2.47 -6.15 -7.26
N VAL A 221 -1.77 -7.21 -7.67
CA VAL A 221 -1.27 -7.34 -9.05
C VAL A 221 -2.40 -7.37 -10.04
N TYR A 222 -3.49 -8.10 -9.74
CA TYR A 222 -4.70 -8.14 -10.57
C TYR A 222 -5.34 -6.76 -10.71
N GLN A 223 -5.55 -6.05 -9.60
CA GLN A 223 -6.17 -4.72 -9.59
C GLN A 223 -5.34 -3.64 -10.29
N THR A 224 -4.01 -3.75 -10.23
CA THR A 224 -3.10 -2.76 -10.83
C THR A 224 -2.69 -3.11 -12.27
N GLU A 225 -3.00 -4.31 -12.74
CA GLU A 225 -2.64 -4.84 -14.06
C GLU A 225 -1.13 -4.76 -14.37
N GLN A 226 -0.30 -4.57 -13.35
CA GLN A 226 1.14 -4.37 -13.49
C GLN A 226 1.91 -5.06 -12.36
N PRO A 227 3.15 -5.53 -12.62
CA PRO A 227 4.03 -6.03 -11.56
C PRO A 227 4.29 -4.96 -10.51
N ILE A 228 4.29 -5.35 -9.24
CA ILE A 228 4.58 -4.47 -8.10
C ILE A 228 6.06 -4.56 -7.79
N ASN A 229 6.79 -3.47 -8.01
CA ASN A 229 8.26 -3.44 -7.88
C ASN A 229 8.72 -3.68 -6.44
N SER A 230 8.02 -3.11 -5.46
CA SER A 230 8.34 -3.26 -4.04
C SER A 230 8.21 -4.70 -3.54
N LEU A 231 7.33 -5.52 -4.11
CA LEU A 231 7.24 -6.95 -3.77
C LEU A 231 8.50 -7.73 -4.15
N SER A 232 9.12 -7.40 -5.29
CA SER A 232 10.39 -8.02 -5.68
C SER A 232 11.52 -7.64 -4.72
N PHE A 233 11.54 -6.40 -4.25
CA PHE A 233 12.49 -5.94 -3.25
C PHE A 233 12.27 -6.61 -1.88
N ILE A 234 11.03 -6.74 -1.42
CA ILE A 234 10.69 -7.47 -0.18
C ILE A 234 11.21 -8.92 -0.26
N ARG A 235 10.96 -9.63 -1.37
CA ARG A 235 11.46 -11.01 -1.56
C ARG A 235 12.99 -11.12 -1.48
N GLN A 236 13.71 -10.14 -2.01
CA GLN A 236 15.19 -10.13 -1.95
C GLN A 236 15.70 -9.99 -0.51
N ILE A 237 15.09 -9.12 0.30
CA ILE A 237 15.57 -8.88 1.68
C ILE A 237 15.08 -9.92 2.69
N THR A 238 13.95 -10.58 2.44
CA THR A 238 13.41 -11.64 3.31
C THR A 238 13.95 -13.04 2.95
N GLY A 239 14.81 -13.14 1.95
CA GLY A 239 15.48 -14.39 1.55
C GLY A 239 14.60 -15.37 0.80
N GLY A 240 13.52 -14.93 0.16
CA GLY A 240 12.72 -15.75 -0.74
C GLY A 240 12.10 -17.00 -0.09
N LYS A 241 11.73 -16.90 1.20
CA LYS A 241 11.03 -17.98 1.92
C LYS A 241 9.55 -17.99 1.65
#